data_d8c16f38bb7585f8e9334878af58e405
#
_entry.id   d8c16f38bb7585f8e9334878af58e405
#
_cell.length_a   1.000
_cell.length_b   1.000
_cell.length_c   1.000
_cell.angle_alpha   90.00
_cell.angle_beta   90.00
_cell.angle_gamma   90.00
#
_symmetry.space_group_name_H-M   'P 1'
#
loop_
_entity.id
_entity.type
_entity.pdbx_description
1 polymer ?
#
loop_
_entity_poly.entity_id
_entity_poly.type
_entity_poly.pdbx_seq_one_letter_code
_entity_poly.pdbx_strand_id
1 'polypeptide(L)'
;MSLIGDIEDFADCTATGIVVGSLRLLVLRRGGDIFVYQNSCPHTRESLDPTGGSVASPDGLLLHCQRHAAVFVADTGECVGGPCQGERLTPVAFTLSNGDVYLD
;
A
#
# COMPACT_ATOMS: atom_id res chain seq x y z
N MET A 1 13.23 -1.46 14.71
CA MET A 1 12.60 -2.41 13.77
C MET A 1 11.36 -2.98 14.41
N SER A 2 10.20 -2.81 13.80
CA SER A 2 8.91 -3.22 14.36
C SER A 2 8.26 -4.25 13.45
N LEU A 3 7.87 -5.39 14.01
CA LEU A 3 7.13 -6.41 13.27
C LEU A 3 5.73 -5.92 12.97
N ILE A 4 5.34 -5.92 11.69
CA ILE A 4 4.01 -5.51 11.27
C ILE A 4 3.14 -6.69 10.80
N GLY A 5 3.73 -7.85 10.64
CA GLY A 5 3.00 -9.06 10.30
C GLY A 5 3.85 -10.05 9.52
N ASP A 6 3.28 -11.24 9.31
CA ASP A 6 3.85 -12.25 8.43
C ASP A 6 3.28 -12.05 7.03
N ILE A 7 4.05 -12.40 6.00
CA ILE A 7 3.59 -12.28 4.62
C ILE A 7 2.28 -13.06 4.39
N GLU A 8 2.08 -14.16 5.10
CA GLU A 8 0.87 -14.96 5.00
C GLU A 8 -0.36 -14.30 5.64
N ASP A 9 -0.16 -13.25 6.44
CA ASP A 9 -1.27 -12.46 6.99
C ASP A 9 -1.92 -11.57 5.93
N PHE A 10 -1.25 -11.38 4.80
CA PHE A 10 -1.74 -10.58 3.69
C PHE A 10 -2.11 -11.51 2.53
N ALA A 11 -3.32 -11.39 2.02
CA ALA A 11 -3.74 -12.20 0.88
C ALA A 11 -2.98 -11.78 -0.38
N ASP A 12 -2.76 -12.73 -1.28
CA ASP A 12 -2.09 -12.45 -2.55
C ASP A 12 -2.89 -11.46 -3.38
N CYS A 13 -2.18 -10.57 -4.06
CA CYS A 13 -2.75 -9.51 -4.90
C CYS A 13 -3.72 -8.62 -4.15
N THR A 14 -3.39 -8.29 -2.89
CA THR A 14 -4.16 -7.34 -2.09
C THR A 14 -3.29 -6.22 -1.55
N ALA A 15 -3.90 -5.06 -1.37
CA ALA A 15 -3.28 -3.91 -0.69
C ALA A 15 -4.21 -3.50 0.45
N THR A 16 -3.72 -3.66 1.67
CA THR A 16 -4.52 -3.51 2.88
C THR A 16 -3.96 -2.43 3.77
N GLY A 17 -4.83 -1.59 4.31
CA GLY A 17 -4.44 -0.57 5.29
C GLY A 17 -4.24 -1.18 6.66
N ILE A 18 -3.13 -0.81 7.31
CA ILE A 18 -2.87 -1.16 8.71
C ILE A 18 -2.40 0.08 9.45
N VAL A 19 -2.53 0.04 10.77
CA VAL A 19 -2.07 1.12 11.65
C VAL A 19 -1.02 0.56 12.59
N VAL A 20 0.16 1.19 12.62
CA VAL A 20 1.25 0.82 13.53
C VAL A 20 1.61 2.06 14.32
N GLY A 21 1.21 2.09 15.60
CA GLY A 21 1.35 3.29 16.41
C GLY A 21 0.52 4.43 15.82
N SER A 22 1.17 5.54 15.47
CA SER A 22 0.52 6.67 14.81
C SER A 22 0.63 6.64 13.28
N LEU A 23 1.29 5.60 12.73
CA LEU A 23 1.52 5.49 11.29
C LEU A 23 0.38 4.71 10.62
N ARG A 24 -0.13 5.28 9.54
CA ARG A 24 -1.09 4.60 8.66
C ARG A 24 -0.31 4.09 7.46
N LEU A 25 -0.34 2.77 7.26
CA LEU A 25 0.42 2.10 6.22
C LEU A 25 -0.51 1.36 5.26
N LEU A 26 -0.07 1.25 4.03
CA LEU A 26 -0.70 0.42 3.02
C LEU A 26 0.29 -0.68 2.65
N VAL A 27 -0.08 -1.93 2.89
CA VAL A 27 0.78 -3.08 2.61
C VAL A 27 0.21 -3.83 1.41
N LEU A 28 0.98 -3.88 0.34
CA LEU A 28 0.65 -4.66 -0.85
C LEU A 28 1.44 -5.96 -0.83
N ARG A 29 0.74 -7.07 -1.00
CA ARG A 29 1.38 -8.36 -1.29
C ARG A 29 1.06 -8.78 -2.71
N ARG A 30 2.09 -9.23 -3.44
CA ARG A 30 1.94 -9.83 -4.77
C ARG A 30 2.90 -11.02 -4.84
N GLY A 31 2.36 -12.25 -4.68
CA GLY A 31 3.17 -13.45 -4.59
C GLY A 31 4.11 -13.41 -3.39
N GLY A 32 5.42 -13.48 -3.63
CA GLY A 32 6.45 -13.36 -2.60
C GLY A 32 6.93 -11.94 -2.35
N ASP A 33 6.37 -10.95 -3.07
CA ASP A 33 6.80 -9.55 -2.97
C ASP A 33 5.88 -8.75 -2.06
N ILE A 34 6.50 -7.88 -1.27
CA ILE A 34 5.80 -6.94 -0.38
C ILE A 34 6.21 -5.52 -0.78
N PHE A 35 5.23 -4.63 -0.76
CA PHE A 35 5.46 -3.20 -0.95
C PHE A 35 4.73 -2.46 0.16
N VAL A 36 5.38 -1.50 0.79
CA VAL A 36 4.80 -0.72 1.89
C VAL A 36 4.84 0.75 1.54
N TYR A 37 3.70 1.40 1.65
CA TYR A 37 3.56 2.84 1.42
C TYR A 37 2.86 3.48 2.60
N GLN A 38 3.03 4.79 2.75
CA GLN A 38 2.15 5.56 3.62
C GLN A 38 0.73 5.49 3.03
N ASN A 39 -0.25 5.20 3.86
CA ASN A 39 -1.65 5.15 3.44
C ASN A 39 -2.22 6.55 3.38
N SER A 40 -1.78 7.30 2.38
CA SER A 40 -2.15 8.70 2.21
C SER A 40 -2.14 9.04 0.72
N CYS A 41 -3.31 9.37 0.19
CA CYS A 41 -3.42 9.83 -1.18
C CYS A 41 -2.68 11.17 -1.31
N PRO A 42 -1.72 11.31 -2.23
CA PRO A 42 -0.95 12.55 -2.34
C PRO A 42 -1.80 13.77 -2.69
N HIS A 43 -2.96 13.57 -3.31
CA HIS A 43 -3.85 14.66 -3.68
C HIS A 43 -4.61 15.23 -2.47
N THR A 44 -5.16 14.36 -1.61
CA THR A 44 -6.02 14.77 -0.50
C THR A 44 -5.45 14.44 0.87
N ARG A 45 -4.40 13.61 0.93
CA ARG A 45 -3.79 13.09 2.15
C ARG A 45 -4.73 12.23 2.99
N GLU A 46 -5.82 11.77 2.41
CA GLU A 46 -6.73 10.82 3.03
C GLU A 46 -6.27 9.39 2.77
N SER A 47 -6.71 8.45 3.60
CA SER A 47 -6.44 7.03 3.36
C SER A 47 -7.00 6.59 2.02
N LEU A 48 -6.31 5.66 1.34
CA LEU A 48 -6.79 5.09 0.10
C LEU A 48 -7.99 4.16 0.31
N ASP A 49 -8.13 3.64 1.54
CA ASP A 49 -9.13 2.63 1.88
C ASP A 49 -10.07 3.08 3.01
N PRO A 50 -10.76 4.22 2.89
CA PRO A 50 -11.60 4.72 3.98
C PRO A 50 -12.75 3.79 4.36
N THR A 51 -13.17 2.92 3.44
CA THR A 51 -14.22 1.93 3.71
C THR A 51 -13.65 0.54 4.02
N GLY A 52 -12.32 0.41 4.10
CA GLY A 52 -11.65 -0.87 4.32
C GLY A 52 -11.56 -1.72 3.06
N GLY A 53 -11.04 -2.91 3.20
CA GLY A 53 -10.84 -3.84 2.09
C GLY A 53 -9.58 -3.55 1.28
N SER A 54 -9.39 -4.33 0.21
CA SER A 54 -8.22 -4.20 -0.64
C SER A 54 -8.42 -3.10 -1.68
N VAL A 55 -7.38 -2.30 -1.91
CA VAL A 55 -7.36 -1.28 -2.97
C VAL A 55 -6.50 -1.71 -4.16
N ALA A 56 -6.04 -2.96 -4.19
CA ALA A 56 -5.27 -3.49 -5.32
C ALA A 56 -6.20 -3.98 -6.43
N SER A 57 -5.73 -3.85 -7.68
CA SER A 57 -6.39 -4.51 -8.81
C SER A 57 -6.24 -6.04 -8.67
N PRO A 58 -7.08 -6.85 -9.37
CA PRO A 58 -7.02 -8.31 -9.25
C PRO A 58 -5.67 -8.92 -9.60
N ASP A 59 -4.88 -8.28 -10.46
CA ASP A 59 -3.55 -8.73 -10.83
C ASP A 59 -2.45 -8.19 -9.91
N GLY A 60 -2.79 -7.33 -8.95
CA GLY A 60 -1.83 -6.74 -8.03
C GLY A 60 -0.91 -5.69 -8.64
N LEU A 61 -1.17 -5.23 -9.86
CA LEU A 61 -0.29 -4.29 -10.57
C LEU A 61 -0.64 -2.83 -10.32
N LEU A 62 -1.88 -2.55 -9.92
CA LEU A 62 -2.37 -1.19 -9.70
C LEU A 62 -3.02 -1.06 -8.33
N LEU A 63 -2.94 0.15 -7.79
CA LEU A 63 -3.64 0.56 -6.56
C LEU A 63 -4.65 1.64 -6.89
N HIS A 64 -5.81 1.60 -6.27
CA HIS A 64 -6.89 2.55 -6.50
C HIS A 64 -7.28 3.23 -5.20
N CYS A 65 -7.43 4.56 -5.24
CA CYS A 65 -8.01 5.28 -4.12
C CYS A 65 -9.54 5.12 -4.17
N GLN A 66 -10.14 4.70 -3.05
CA GLN A 66 -11.60 4.44 -3.00
C GLN A 66 -12.44 5.71 -3.12
N ARG A 67 -11.90 6.87 -2.72
CA ARG A 67 -12.65 8.13 -2.72
C ARG A 67 -12.49 8.93 -4.01
N HIS A 68 -11.40 8.71 -4.72
CA HIS A 68 -11.04 9.47 -5.91
C HIS A 68 -10.63 8.51 -7.02
N ALA A 69 -10.65 9.00 -8.25
CA ALA A 69 -10.27 8.17 -9.39
C ALA A 69 -8.75 8.02 -9.55
N ALA A 70 -7.98 8.23 -8.49
CA ALA A 70 -6.53 8.11 -8.51
C ALA A 70 -6.11 6.65 -8.66
N VAL A 71 -5.16 6.40 -9.56
CA VAL A 71 -4.62 5.07 -9.84
C VAL A 71 -3.09 5.15 -9.75
N PHE A 72 -2.50 4.21 -9.04
CA PHE A 72 -1.06 4.17 -8.80
C PHE A 72 -0.48 2.84 -9.28
N VAL A 73 0.76 2.88 -9.77
CA VAL A 73 1.51 1.66 -10.06
C VAL A 73 1.95 1.03 -8.74
N ALA A 74 1.63 -0.24 -8.54
CA ALA A 74 1.89 -0.92 -7.27
C ALA A 74 3.38 -0.97 -6.94
N ASP A 75 4.24 -1.19 -7.94
CA ASP A 75 5.68 -1.37 -7.74
C ASP A 75 6.40 -0.08 -7.37
N THR A 76 5.92 1.06 -7.86
CA THR A 76 6.61 2.35 -7.72
C THR A 76 5.84 3.37 -6.91
N GLY A 77 4.52 3.18 -6.77
CA GLY A 77 3.63 4.15 -6.15
C GLY A 77 3.31 5.36 -7.01
N GLU A 78 3.76 5.38 -8.26
CA GLU A 78 3.56 6.52 -9.16
C GLU A 78 2.10 6.62 -9.58
N CYS A 79 1.53 7.83 -9.51
CA CYS A 79 0.16 8.07 -9.96
C CYS A 79 0.13 8.13 -11.48
N VAL A 80 -0.68 7.27 -12.10
CA VAL A 80 -0.80 7.17 -13.55
C VAL A 80 -2.20 7.53 -14.03
N GLY A 81 -3.11 7.88 -13.14
CA GLY A 81 -4.47 8.26 -13.49
C GLY A 81 -5.13 9.07 -12.41
N GLY A 82 -6.13 9.86 -12.78
CA GLY A 82 -6.88 10.70 -11.88
C GLY A 82 -6.20 12.01 -11.54
N PRO A 83 -6.63 12.69 -10.46
CA PRO A 83 -6.20 14.06 -10.17
C PRO A 83 -4.77 14.19 -9.66
N CYS A 84 -4.09 13.06 -9.34
CA CYS A 84 -2.75 13.11 -8.77
C CYS A 84 -1.65 12.74 -9.76
N GLN A 85 -1.90 12.81 -11.06
CA GLN A 85 -0.86 12.55 -12.06
C GLN A 85 0.37 13.43 -11.82
N GLY A 86 1.54 12.80 -11.86
CA GLY A 86 2.81 13.47 -11.56
C GLY A 86 3.24 13.35 -10.10
N GLU A 87 2.38 12.84 -9.23
CA GLU A 87 2.68 12.59 -7.83
C GLU A 87 2.84 11.09 -7.58
N ARG A 88 3.24 10.71 -6.36
CA ARG A 88 3.42 9.31 -6.01
C ARG A 88 3.10 9.07 -4.54
N LEU A 89 2.79 7.81 -4.22
CA LEU A 89 2.72 7.37 -2.83
C LEU A 89 4.11 7.39 -2.23
N THR A 90 4.20 7.68 -0.93
CA THR A 90 5.48 7.70 -0.23
C THR A 90 5.84 6.28 0.21
N PRO A 91 6.93 5.70 -0.30
CA PRO A 91 7.36 4.38 0.13
C PRO A 91 7.86 4.42 1.58
N VAL A 92 7.67 3.32 2.29
CA VAL A 92 8.12 3.16 3.66
C VAL A 92 9.16 2.04 3.70
N ALA A 93 10.32 2.33 4.29
CA ALA A 93 11.39 1.36 4.40
C ALA A 93 10.95 0.17 5.28
N PHE A 94 11.20 -1.03 4.81
CA PHE A 94 10.86 -2.24 5.53
C PHE A 94 11.87 -3.33 5.23
N THR A 95 11.86 -4.39 6.06
CA THR A 95 12.69 -5.58 5.85
C THR A 95 11.79 -6.80 5.88
N LEU A 96 11.93 -7.67 4.87
CA LEU A 96 11.27 -8.97 4.83
C LEU A 96 12.32 -10.03 5.20
N SER A 97 12.07 -10.73 6.30
CA SER A 97 13.01 -11.74 6.81
C SER A 97 12.22 -12.98 7.25
N ASN A 98 12.48 -14.12 6.63
CA ASN A 98 11.84 -15.39 6.93
C ASN A 98 10.31 -15.31 6.91
N GLY A 99 9.76 -14.53 6.00
CA GLY A 99 8.33 -14.31 5.89
C GLY A 99 7.76 -13.24 6.81
N ASP A 100 8.56 -12.70 7.73
CA ASP A 100 8.13 -11.63 8.62
C ASP A 100 8.46 -10.26 8.03
N VAL A 101 7.52 -9.34 8.12
CA VAL A 101 7.66 -7.97 7.61
C VAL A 101 7.91 -7.03 8.79
N TYR A 102 9.02 -6.32 8.74
CA TYR A 102 9.42 -5.39 9.79
C TYR A 102 9.54 -3.97 9.22
N LEU A 103 9.03 -2.99 9.94
CA LEU A 103 9.38 -1.59 9.66
C LEU A 103 10.81 -1.32 10.13
N ASP A 104 11.56 -0.66 9.30
CA ASP A 104 12.94 -0.27 9.63
C ASP A 104 13.02 0.91 10.59
#